data_e47c3cf1369123628296d5e9b3c07252
#
_entry.id   e47c3cf1369123628296d5e9b3c07252
#
_cell.length_a   1.000
_cell.length_b   1.000
_cell.length_c   1.000
_cell.angle_alpha   90.00
_cell.angle_beta   90.00
_cell.angle_gamma   90.00
#
_symmetry.space_group_name_H-M   'P 1'
#
loop_
_entity.id
_entity.type
_entity.pdbx_description
1 polymer ?
#
loop_
_entity_poly.entity_id
_entity_poly.type
_entity_poly.pdbx_seq_one_letter_code
_entity_poly.pdbx_strand_id
1 'polypeptide(L)'
;MNFDVADNLFDVAMAYCSENYPHEIAQAKSVSSETFESLTVESFLYEYCWAVYASGFKSDTVEAKMPFLTEIFFHFDVERIVSAGSVDSALDVINNRRKLKSFLDGCKAICDIGFDKFKLTLRAKGVDGLEDLPGIGPITKFHLGKNIGLIDAAKPDIWLERAAARCTCSVDELVTYLSGKYRISKNTVDVVLWRYGADRKLEMI
;
A
#
# COMPACT_ATOMS: atom_id res chain seq x y z
N MET A 1 3.58 -22.88 13.92
CA MET A 1 3.18 -21.56 14.47
C MET A 1 2.91 -21.69 15.97
N ASN A 2 3.43 -20.74 16.74
CA ASN A 2 3.10 -20.62 18.16
C ASN A 2 1.85 -19.72 18.30
N PHE A 3 0.68 -20.32 18.52
CA PHE A 3 -0.60 -19.62 18.53
C PHE A 3 -0.71 -18.62 19.69
N ASP A 4 -0.25 -18.99 20.89
CA ASP A 4 -0.32 -18.10 22.07
C ASP A 4 0.53 -16.85 21.89
N VAL A 5 1.70 -16.99 21.26
CA VAL A 5 2.56 -15.84 20.92
C VAL A 5 1.90 -14.97 19.85
N ALA A 6 1.30 -15.58 18.82
CA ALA A 6 0.62 -14.84 17.77
C ALA A 6 -0.57 -14.05 18.30
N ASP A 7 -1.37 -14.65 19.17
CA ASP A 7 -2.53 -14.01 19.80
C ASP A 7 -2.11 -12.83 20.67
N ASN A 8 -1.18 -13.06 21.60
CA ASN A 8 -0.70 -12.00 22.49
C ASN A 8 -0.07 -10.84 21.71
N LEU A 9 0.75 -11.15 20.70
CA LEU A 9 1.35 -10.13 19.83
C LEU A 9 0.28 -9.29 19.15
N PHE A 10 -0.74 -9.93 18.58
CA PHE A 10 -1.78 -9.22 17.85
C PHE A 10 -2.70 -8.41 18.76
N ASP A 11 -3.07 -8.94 19.93
CA ASP A 11 -3.89 -8.22 20.91
C ASP A 11 -3.20 -6.94 21.39
N VAL A 12 -1.90 -7.02 21.71
CA VAL A 12 -1.10 -5.85 22.10
C VAL A 12 -0.94 -4.86 20.95
N ALA A 13 -0.66 -5.35 19.74
CA ALA A 13 -0.52 -4.50 18.56
C ALA A 13 -1.84 -3.80 18.20
N MET A 14 -2.97 -4.52 18.25
CA MET A 14 -4.28 -3.97 17.97
C MET A 14 -4.69 -2.91 19.00
N ALA A 15 -4.45 -3.15 20.29
CA ALA A 15 -4.71 -2.17 21.35
C ALA A 15 -3.89 -0.89 21.10
N TYR A 16 -2.58 -1.04 20.85
CA TYR A 16 -1.69 0.08 20.55
C TYR A 16 -2.14 0.87 19.31
N CYS A 17 -2.43 0.18 18.20
CA CYS A 17 -2.83 0.83 16.97
C CYS A 17 -4.23 1.46 17.05
N SER A 18 -5.14 0.87 17.84
CA SER A 18 -6.47 1.46 18.06
C SER A 18 -6.41 2.80 18.80
N GLU A 19 -5.43 2.96 19.68
CA GLU A 19 -5.19 4.21 20.40
C GLU A 19 -4.47 5.26 19.54
N ASN A 20 -3.42 4.85 18.78
CA ASN A 20 -2.50 5.77 18.14
C ASN A 20 -2.81 6.00 16.65
N TYR A 21 -3.46 5.03 15.96
CA TYR A 21 -3.73 5.03 14.52
C TYR A 21 -5.17 4.62 14.16
N PRO A 22 -6.21 5.14 14.86
CA PRO A 22 -7.60 4.70 14.66
C PRO A 22 -8.10 4.92 13.22
N HIS A 23 -7.65 6.01 12.57
CA HIS A 23 -8.04 6.32 11.18
C HIS A 23 -7.50 5.31 10.19
N GLU A 24 -6.25 4.85 10.35
CA GLU A 24 -5.66 3.86 9.45
C GLU A 24 -6.33 2.49 9.59
N ILE A 25 -6.67 2.09 10.82
CA ILE A 25 -7.44 0.86 11.04
C ILE A 25 -8.83 0.97 10.40
N ALA A 26 -9.51 2.11 10.54
CA ALA A 26 -10.81 2.32 9.93
C ALA A 26 -10.72 2.27 8.39
N GLN A 27 -9.71 2.90 7.82
CA GLN A 27 -9.43 2.85 6.38
C GLN A 27 -9.15 1.41 5.92
N ALA A 28 -8.26 0.68 6.60
CA ALA A 28 -7.95 -0.70 6.25
C ALA A 28 -9.18 -1.62 6.30
N LYS A 29 -10.08 -1.40 7.25
CA LYS A 29 -11.36 -2.12 7.37
C LYS A 29 -12.36 -1.78 6.26
N SER A 30 -12.32 -0.56 5.72
CA SER A 30 -13.24 -0.11 4.68
C SER A 30 -12.88 -0.61 3.28
N VAL A 31 -11.64 -1.05 3.07
CA VAL A 31 -11.20 -1.54 1.77
C VAL A 31 -11.78 -2.94 1.50
N SER A 32 -12.41 -3.08 0.34
CA SER A 32 -13.05 -4.32 -0.11
C SER A 32 -12.95 -4.46 -1.64
N SER A 33 -13.49 -5.54 -2.19
CA SER A 33 -13.64 -5.69 -3.66
C SER A 33 -14.50 -4.58 -4.28
N GLU A 34 -15.46 -4.01 -3.54
CA GLU A 34 -16.28 -2.88 -3.99
C GLU A 34 -15.43 -1.61 -4.17
N THR A 35 -14.36 -1.46 -3.38
CA THR A 35 -13.37 -0.39 -3.54
C THR A 35 -12.71 -0.48 -4.91
N PHE A 36 -12.31 -1.68 -5.35
CA PHE A 36 -11.75 -1.88 -6.68
C PHE A 36 -12.78 -1.64 -7.79
N GLU A 37 -14.02 -2.06 -7.60
CA GLU A 37 -15.08 -1.84 -8.60
C GLU A 37 -15.37 -0.35 -8.81
N SER A 38 -15.43 0.43 -7.75
CA SER A 38 -15.69 1.88 -7.78
C SER A 38 -14.43 2.74 -8.01
N LEU A 39 -13.26 2.12 -8.18
CA LEU A 39 -11.98 2.82 -8.28
C LEU A 39 -11.94 3.72 -9.52
N THR A 40 -11.67 5.01 -9.30
CA THR A 40 -11.43 6.00 -10.37
C THR A 40 -9.96 6.06 -10.74
N VAL A 41 -9.63 6.67 -11.88
CA VAL A 41 -8.23 6.83 -12.31
C VAL A 41 -7.45 7.71 -11.33
N GLU A 42 -8.07 8.77 -10.80
CA GLU A 42 -7.46 9.69 -9.85
C GLU A 42 -7.12 8.96 -8.54
N SER A 43 -8.08 8.19 -8.01
CA SER A 43 -7.87 7.40 -6.79
C SER A 43 -6.78 6.33 -6.99
N PHE A 44 -6.76 5.69 -8.16
CA PHE A 44 -5.70 4.74 -8.50
C PHE A 44 -4.34 5.42 -8.57
N LEU A 45 -4.23 6.56 -9.25
CA LEU A 45 -2.97 7.30 -9.40
C LEU A 45 -2.47 7.85 -8.07
N TYR A 46 -3.36 8.23 -7.15
CA TYR A 46 -2.99 8.58 -5.78
C TYR A 46 -2.28 7.41 -5.08
N GLU A 47 -2.88 6.22 -5.07
CA GLU A 47 -2.31 5.02 -4.45
C GLU A 47 -1.03 4.55 -5.17
N TYR A 48 -0.98 4.66 -6.49
CA TYR A 48 0.22 4.36 -7.28
C TYR A 48 1.36 5.33 -6.96
N CYS A 49 1.09 6.63 -6.89
CA CYS A 49 2.05 7.64 -6.46
C CYS A 49 2.60 7.31 -5.06
N TRP A 50 1.70 7.06 -4.11
CA TRP A 50 2.07 6.63 -2.77
C TRP A 50 2.99 5.40 -2.80
N ALA A 51 2.59 4.34 -3.49
CA ALA A 51 3.36 3.09 -3.55
C ALA A 51 4.77 3.30 -4.15
N VAL A 52 4.88 4.09 -5.22
CA VAL A 52 6.16 4.44 -5.85
C VAL A 52 7.02 5.23 -4.86
N TYR A 53 6.49 6.27 -4.23
CA TYR A 53 7.28 7.13 -3.37
C TYR A 53 7.59 6.50 -2.00
N ALA A 54 6.70 5.71 -1.43
CA ALA A 54 6.91 5.05 -0.14
C ALA A 54 7.98 3.94 -0.18
N SER A 55 8.26 3.38 -1.35
CA SER A 55 9.31 2.36 -1.49
C SER A 55 10.68 2.91 -1.09
N GLY A 56 11.23 2.43 0.04
CA GLY A 56 12.53 2.84 0.57
C GLY A 56 12.56 4.20 1.29
N PHE A 57 11.41 4.79 1.58
CA PHE A 57 11.27 5.95 2.47
C PHE A 57 10.44 5.58 3.70
N LYS A 58 10.55 6.40 4.75
CA LYS A 58 9.62 6.30 5.88
C LYS A 58 8.24 6.78 5.43
N SER A 59 7.19 6.06 5.81
CA SER A 59 5.80 6.40 5.46
C SER A 59 5.44 7.82 5.86
N ASP A 60 5.73 8.21 7.10
CA ASP A 60 5.41 9.55 7.63
C ASP A 60 6.04 10.67 6.79
N THR A 61 7.24 10.42 6.23
CA THR A 61 7.89 11.37 5.32
C THR A 61 7.12 11.54 4.02
N VAL A 62 6.60 10.44 3.46
CA VAL A 62 5.82 10.48 2.22
C VAL A 62 4.43 11.05 2.50
N GLU A 63 3.80 10.65 3.60
CA GLU A 63 2.50 11.14 4.03
C GLU A 63 2.46 12.67 4.14
N ALA A 64 3.46 13.25 4.83
CA ALA A 64 3.60 14.70 4.94
C ALA A 64 3.82 15.42 3.59
N LYS A 65 4.24 14.67 2.55
CA LYS A 65 4.52 15.22 1.21
C LYS A 65 3.38 15.00 0.22
N MET A 66 2.49 14.05 0.46
CA MET A 66 1.40 13.73 -0.46
C MET A 66 0.50 14.91 -0.80
N PRO A 67 0.11 15.81 0.13
CA PRO A 67 -0.68 16.97 -0.23
C PRO A 67 -0.01 17.85 -1.31
N PHE A 68 1.31 18.07 -1.21
CA PHE A 68 2.05 18.85 -2.20
C PHE A 68 2.16 18.12 -3.55
N LEU A 69 2.38 16.81 -3.52
CA LEU A 69 2.40 15.99 -4.74
C LEU A 69 1.02 15.98 -5.42
N THR A 70 -0.07 15.94 -4.63
CA THR A 70 -1.44 16.00 -5.16
C THR A 70 -1.67 17.29 -5.97
N GLU A 71 -1.26 18.44 -5.44
CA GLU A 71 -1.36 19.72 -6.16
C GLU A 71 -0.48 19.73 -7.42
N ILE A 72 0.76 19.28 -7.32
CA ILE A 72 1.71 19.27 -8.44
C ILE A 72 1.25 18.33 -9.56
N PHE A 73 0.64 17.19 -9.20
CA PHE A 73 0.10 16.22 -10.16
C PHE A 73 -1.37 16.50 -10.51
N PHE A 74 -1.83 17.76 -10.40
CA PHE A 74 -3.15 18.22 -10.83
C PHE A 74 -4.29 17.40 -10.25
N HIS A 75 -4.23 17.05 -8.96
CA HIS A 75 -5.16 16.13 -8.28
C HIS A 75 -5.29 14.77 -8.97
N PHE A 76 -4.20 14.30 -9.55
CA PHE A 76 -4.08 13.05 -10.30
C PHE A 76 -4.95 12.96 -11.56
N ASP A 77 -5.28 14.08 -12.17
CA ASP A 77 -5.85 14.15 -13.52
C ASP A 77 -4.81 13.62 -14.53
N VAL A 78 -5.03 12.42 -15.04
CA VAL A 78 -4.05 11.72 -15.89
C VAL A 78 -3.76 12.48 -17.20
N GLU A 79 -4.78 13.11 -17.80
CA GLU A 79 -4.62 13.82 -19.07
C GLU A 79 -3.77 15.08 -18.86
N ARG A 80 -4.00 15.79 -17.76
CA ARG A 80 -3.20 16.98 -17.40
C ARG A 80 -1.76 16.62 -17.07
N ILE A 81 -1.53 15.53 -16.32
CA ILE A 81 -0.18 15.03 -16.01
C ILE A 81 0.57 14.72 -17.30
N VAL A 82 -0.03 13.98 -18.22
CA VAL A 82 0.62 13.57 -19.48
C VAL A 82 0.84 14.77 -20.40
N SER A 83 -0.12 15.69 -20.48
CA SER A 83 -0.02 16.90 -21.31
C SER A 83 1.04 17.89 -20.82
N ALA A 84 1.29 17.94 -19.51
CA ALA A 84 2.31 18.80 -18.91
C ALA A 84 3.75 18.41 -19.34
N GLY A 85 3.96 17.13 -19.71
CA GLY A 85 5.23 16.61 -20.22
C GLY A 85 6.36 16.56 -19.17
N SER A 86 6.55 17.60 -18.37
CA SER A 86 7.49 17.65 -17.25
C SER A 86 6.81 18.26 -16.02
N VAL A 87 7.06 17.68 -14.87
CA VAL A 87 6.59 18.12 -13.55
C VAL A 87 7.77 18.15 -12.56
N ASP A 88 8.85 18.79 -12.98
CA ASP A 88 10.10 18.84 -12.23
C ASP A 88 9.95 19.48 -10.84
N SER A 89 8.91 20.31 -10.61
CA SER A 89 8.56 20.82 -9.30
C SER A 89 8.29 19.74 -8.24
N ALA A 90 7.96 18.51 -8.66
CA ALA A 90 7.87 17.37 -7.75
C ALA A 90 9.22 17.02 -7.10
N LEU A 91 10.35 17.37 -7.73
CA LEU A 91 11.69 17.19 -7.17
C LEU A 91 11.98 18.12 -6.02
N ASP A 92 11.32 19.28 -5.95
CA ASP A 92 11.43 20.20 -4.80
C ASP A 92 10.76 19.60 -3.55
N VAL A 93 9.74 18.74 -3.75
CA VAL A 93 9.02 18.05 -2.69
C VAL A 93 9.78 16.81 -2.23
N ILE A 94 10.12 15.93 -3.18
CA ILE A 94 10.93 14.73 -2.95
C ILE A 94 11.98 14.63 -4.06
N ASN A 95 13.23 14.94 -3.74
CA ASN A 95 14.33 14.92 -4.69
C ASN A 95 14.72 13.47 -5.09
N ASN A 96 13.88 12.86 -5.91
CA ASN A 96 14.11 11.51 -6.44
C ASN A 96 13.64 11.40 -7.90
N ARG A 97 14.53 11.71 -8.82
CA ARG A 97 14.26 11.74 -10.27
C ARG A 97 13.82 10.37 -10.81
N ARG A 98 14.33 9.27 -10.25
CA ARG A 98 13.93 7.92 -10.66
C ARG A 98 12.46 7.63 -10.32
N LYS A 99 12.02 7.99 -9.12
CA LYS A 99 10.63 7.80 -8.68
C LYS A 99 9.67 8.69 -9.47
N LEU A 100 10.04 9.95 -9.68
CA LEU A 100 9.28 10.85 -10.53
C LEU A 100 9.10 10.28 -11.93
N LYS A 101 10.20 9.86 -12.57
CA LYS A 101 10.13 9.24 -13.89
C LYS A 101 9.26 7.99 -13.92
N SER A 102 9.40 7.09 -12.93
CA SER A 102 8.57 5.89 -12.84
C SER A 102 7.09 6.23 -12.75
N PHE A 103 6.72 7.20 -11.92
CA PHE A 103 5.33 7.61 -11.79
C PHE A 103 4.78 8.21 -13.10
N LEU A 104 5.52 9.12 -13.74
CA LEU A 104 5.10 9.75 -15.00
C LEU A 104 4.99 8.74 -16.16
N ASP A 105 5.94 7.81 -16.28
CA ASP A 105 5.88 6.74 -17.27
C ASP A 105 4.64 5.84 -17.05
N GLY A 106 4.29 5.55 -15.79
CA GLY A 106 3.08 4.80 -15.45
C GLY A 106 1.80 5.57 -15.78
N CYS A 107 1.73 6.88 -15.47
CA CYS A 107 0.60 7.72 -15.86
C CYS A 107 0.41 7.71 -17.37
N LYS A 108 1.51 7.84 -18.14
CA LYS A 108 1.46 7.77 -19.59
C LYS A 108 0.94 6.42 -20.08
N ALA A 109 1.44 5.32 -19.56
CA ALA A 109 1.01 3.98 -19.95
C ALA A 109 -0.49 3.76 -19.70
N ILE A 110 -1.01 4.23 -18.55
CA ILE A 110 -2.44 4.15 -18.21
C ILE A 110 -3.27 5.04 -19.15
N CYS A 111 -2.82 6.25 -19.43
CA CYS A 111 -3.48 7.16 -20.36
C CYS A 111 -3.57 6.56 -21.78
N ASP A 112 -2.46 5.99 -22.29
CA ASP A 112 -2.38 5.41 -23.62
C ASP A 112 -3.30 4.18 -23.79
N ILE A 113 -3.45 3.35 -22.74
CA ILE A 113 -4.30 2.15 -22.74
C ILE A 113 -5.77 2.49 -22.48
N GLY A 114 -6.02 3.49 -21.63
CA GLY A 114 -7.30 3.81 -21.04
C GLY A 114 -7.56 3.04 -19.75
N PHE A 115 -8.03 3.75 -18.71
CA PHE A 115 -8.14 3.20 -17.34
C PHE A 115 -9.07 1.98 -17.25
N ASP A 116 -10.20 1.97 -17.98
CA ASP A 116 -11.12 0.82 -17.97
C ASP A 116 -10.46 -0.46 -18.50
N LYS A 117 -9.67 -0.34 -19.58
CA LYS A 117 -8.92 -1.48 -20.12
C LYS A 117 -7.81 -1.91 -19.16
N PHE A 118 -7.16 -0.97 -18.50
CA PHE A 118 -6.19 -1.26 -17.46
C PHE A 118 -6.83 -2.04 -16.30
N LYS A 119 -8.00 -1.61 -15.80
CA LYS A 119 -8.77 -2.36 -14.77
C LYS A 119 -9.11 -3.77 -15.22
N LEU A 120 -9.55 -3.95 -16.46
CA LEU A 120 -9.82 -5.29 -17.01
C LEU A 120 -8.56 -6.17 -17.03
N THR A 121 -7.40 -5.59 -17.37
CA THR A 121 -6.13 -6.31 -17.32
C THR A 121 -5.78 -6.73 -15.90
N LEU A 122 -5.99 -5.86 -14.90
CA LEU A 122 -5.77 -6.19 -13.50
C LEU A 122 -6.71 -7.30 -13.00
N ARG A 123 -7.98 -7.32 -13.44
CA ARG A 123 -8.88 -8.43 -13.12
C ARG A 123 -8.39 -9.77 -13.68
N ALA A 124 -7.84 -9.76 -14.88
CA ALA A 124 -7.36 -10.96 -15.54
C ALA A 124 -6.03 -11.48 -14.96
N LYS A 125 -5.09 -10.58 -14.67
CA LYS A 125 -3.74 -10.90 -14.18
C LYS A 125 -3.64 -10.94 -12.66
N GLY A 126 -4.64 -10.41 -11.94
CA GLY A 126 -4.56 -10.19 -10.51
C GLY A 126 -3.46 -9.18 -10.14
N VAL A 127 -2.92 -9.35 -8.94
CA VAL A 127 -1.87 -8.47 -8.39
C VAL A 127 -0.58 -8.46 -9.23
N ASP A 128 -0.31 -9.52 -9.96
CA ASP A 128 0.90 -9.61 -10.82
C ASP A 128 0.85 -8.60 -11.96
N GLY A 129 -0.35 -8.22 -12.42
CA GLY A 129 -0.51 -7.17 -13.43
C GLY A 129 -0.05 -5.79 -12.99
N LEU A 130 0.12 -5.55 -11.69
CA LEU A 130 0.65 -4.30 -11.17
C LEU A 130 2.18 -4.16 -11.38
N GLU A 131 2.90 -5.28 -11.54
CA GLU A 131 4.35 -5.23 -11.84
C GLU A 131 4.65 -4.71 -13.25
N ASP A 132 3.66 -4.64 -14.13
CA ASP A 132 3.81 -3.99 -15.44
C ASP A 132 3.97 -2.46 -15.31
N LEU A 133 3.64 -1.88 -14.13
CA LEU A 133 3.79 -0.46 -13.86
C LEU A 133 5.22 -0.11 -13.41
N PRO A 134 5.84 0.93 -14.00
CA PRO A 134 7.15 1.40 -13.57
C PRO A 134 7.21 1.74 -12.07
N GLY A 135 8.22 1.22 -11.37
CA GLY A 135 8.42 1.45 -9.95
C GLY A 135 7.64 0.53 -9.01
N ILE A 136 6.80 -0.36 -9.54
CA ILE A 136 6.15 -1.42 -8.79
C ILE A 136 6.95 -2.71 -8.94
N GLY A 137 7.35 -3.29 -7.82
CA GLY A 137 8.09 -4.55 -7.77
C GLY A 137 7.36 -5.62 -6.96
N PRO A 138 7.99 -6.81 -6.77
CA PRO A 138 7.36 -7.98 -6.17
C PRO A 138 6.74 -7.77 -4.80
N ILE A 139 7.28 -6.85 -4.00
CA ILE A 139 6.74 -6.52 -2.67
C ILE A 139 5.73 -5.36 -2.76
N THR A 140 6.05 -4.34 -3.59
CA THR A 140 5.23 -3.14 -3.67
C THR A 140 3.87 -3.40 -4.34
N LYS A 141 3.77 -4.42 -5.22
CA LYS A 141 2.48 -4.84 -5.81
C LYS A 141 1.44 -5.23 -4.78
N PHE A 142 1.85 -5.90 -3.68
CA PHE A 142 0.93 -6.25 -2.60
C PHE A 142 0.44 -5.02 -1.86
N HIS A 143 1.33 -4.03 -1.65
CA HIS A 143 0.94 -2.77 -1.04
C HIS A 143 -0.11 -2.03 -1.89
N LEU A 144 0.16 -1.84 -3.18
CA LEU A 144 -0.78 -1.19 -4.08
C LEU A 144 -2.07 -2.00 -4.23
N GLY A 145 -1.95 -3.32 -4.45
CA GLY A 145 -3.10 -4.20 -4.70
C GLY A 145 -4.10 -4.25 -3.54
N LYS A 146 -3.60 -4.28 -2.29
CA LYS A 146 -4.47 -4.26 -1.11
C LYS A 146 -5.14 -2.90 -0.92
N ASN A 147 -4.44 -1.78 -1.15
CA ASN A 147 -4.98 -0.44 -0.97
C ASN A 147 -6.10 -0.11 -1.96
N ILE A 148 -5.98 -0.59 -3.19
CA ILE A 148 -7.02 -0.40 -4.22
C ILE A 148 -8.15 -1.43 -4.16
N GLY A 149 -8.12 -2.36 -3.21
CA GLY A 149 -9.15 -3.41 -3.06
C GLY A 149 -9.09 -4.53 -4.11
N LEU A 150 -7.99 -4.63 -4.88
CA LEU A 150 -7.80 -5.70 -5.87
C LEU A 150 -7.61 -7.07 -5.20
N ILE A 151 -6.98 -7.09 -4.05
CA ILE A 151 -6.72 -8.29 -3.24
C ILE A 151 -6.90 -7.99 -1.75
N ASP A 152 -7.32 -9.00 -0.98
CA ASP A 152 -7.20 -8.99 0.48
C ASP A 152 -5.92 -9.75 0.88
N ALA A 153 -4.84 -9.03 1.03
CA ALA A 153 -3.53 -9.60 1.34
C ALA A 153 -2.74 -8.69 2.29
N ALA A 154 -1.65 -9.23 2.82
CA ALA A 154 -0.64 -8.47 3.54
C ALA A 154 0.58 -8.22 2.66
N LYS A 155 1.27 -7.12 2.89
CA LYS A 155 2.56 -6.81 2.27
C LYS A 155 3.66 -7.55 3.05
N PRO A 156 4.38 -8.50 2.47
CA PRO A 156 5.45 -9.23 3.16
C PRO A 156 6.71 -8.37 3.28
N ASP A 157 6.66 -7.38 4.15
CA ASP A 157 7.80 -6.51 4.44
C ASP A 157 8.55 -6.95 5.72
N ILE A 158 9.64 -6.25 6.04
CA ILE A 158 10.51 -6.60 7.16
C ILE A 158 9.79 -6.68 8.50
N TRP A 159 8.72 -5.91 8.71
CA TRP A 159 7.99 -5.90 9.98
C TRP A 159 7.09 -7.12 10.11
N LEU A 160 6.41 -7.49 9.05
CA LEU A 160 5.62 -8.72 9.01
C LEU A 160 6.51 -9.97 9.09
N GLU A 161 7.66 -9.97 8.40
CA GLU A 161 8.64 -11.05 8.50
C GLU A 161 9.15 -11.23 9.95
N ARG A 162 9.44 -10.13 10.66
CA ARG A 162 9.84 -10.18 12.07
C ARG A 162 8.71 -10.68 12.98
N ALA A 163 7.47 -10.25 12.76
CA ALA A 163 6.31 -10.72 13.50
C ALA A 163 6.10 -12.23 13.29
N ALA A 164 6.16 -12.71 12.04
CA ALA A 164 6.02 -14.11 11.68
C ALA A 164 7.15 -14.98 12.29
N ALA A 165 8.39 -14.51 12.23
CA ALA A 165 9.54 -15.19 12.82
C ALA A 165 9.36 -15.40 14.34
N ARG A 166 8.82 -14.42 15.07
CA ARG A 166 8.49 -14.55 16.50
C ARG A 166 7.45 -15.63 16.77
N CYS A 167 6.49 -15.76 15.85
CA CYS A 167 5.43 -16.75 15.93
C CYS A 167 5.84 -18.11 15.36
N THR A 168 7.09 -18.25 14.88
CA THR A 168 7.64 -19.48 14.28
C THR A 168 6.78 -19.97 13.11
N CYS A 169 6.48 -19.07 12.17
CA CYS A 169 5.69 -19.34 10.96
C CYS A 169 6.04 -18.37 9.82
N SER A 170 5.46 -18.59 8.65
CA SER A 170 5.51 -17.64 7.54
C SER A 170 4.55 -16.46 7.73
N VAL A 171 4.76 -15.39 6.97
CA VAL A 171 3.85 -14.23 6.98
C VAL A 171 2.43 -14.63 6.57
N ASP A 172 2.29 -15.46 5.52
CA ASP A 172 0.97 -15.91 5.07
C ASP A 172 0.23 -16.75 6.11
N GLU A 173 0.93 -17.67 6.78
CA GLU A 173 0.36 -18.45 7.87
C GLU A 173 -0.11 -17.58 9.03
N LEU A 174 0.72 -16.62 9.46
CA LEU A 174 0.38 -15.69 10.55
C LEU A 174 -0.85 -14.85 10.19
N VAL A 175 -0.81 -14.21 9.03
CA VAL A 175 -1.88 -13.29 8.60
C VAL A 175 -3.18 -14.04 8.35
N THR A 176 -3.12 -15.24 7.74
CA THR A 176 -4.31 -16.07 7.51
C THR A 176 -4.94 -16.51 8.83
N TYR A 177 -4.13 -16.94 9.80
CA TYR A 177 -4.61 -17.31 11.12
C TYR A 177 -5.28 -16.15 11.85
N LEU A 178 -4.60 -14.99 11.94
CA LEU A 178 -5.11 -13.82 12.64
C LEU A 178 -6.38 -13.26 11.98
N SER A 179 -6.38 -13.18 10.65
CA SER A 179 -7.56 -12.76 9.88
C SER A 179 -8.77 -13.64 10.19
N GLY A 180 -8.60 -14.96 10.17
CA GLY A 180 -9.66 -15.91 10.48
C GLY A 180 -10.14 -15.85 11.92
N LYS A 181 -9.21 -15.79 12.88
CA LYS A 181 -9.52 -15.75 14.32
C LYS A 181 -10.28 -14.48 14.72
N TYR A 182 -9.79 -13.31 14.28
CA TYR A 182 -10.37 -12.02 14.64
C TYR A 182 -11.48 -11.55 13.68
N ARG A 183 -11.74 -12.32 12.61
CA ARG A 183 -12.76 -12.02 11.58
C ARG A 183 -12.59 -10.63 10.97
N ILE A 184 -11.36 -10.31 10.61
CA ILE A 184 -10.96 -9.07 9.95
C ILE A 184 -10.21 -9.36 8.66
N SER A 185 -10.11 -8.37 7.76
CA SER A 185 -9.34 -8.52 6.51
C SER A 185 -7.84 -8.73 6.77
N LYS A 186 -7.17 -9.43 5.87
CA LYS A 186 -5.70 -9.56 5.88
C LYS A 186 -5.04 -8.18 5.78
N ASN A 187 -5.65 -7.23 5.05
CA ASN A 187 -5.20 -5.85 5.01
C ASN A 187 -5.22 -5.18 6.40
N THR A 188 -6.25 -5.43 7.21
CA THR A 188 -6.31 -4.90 8.58
C THR A 188 -5.21 -5.50 9.46
N VAL A 189 -4.98 -6.81 9.35
CA VAL A 189 -3.87 -7.49 10.07
C VAL A 189 -2.54 -6.89 9.67
N ASP A 190 -2.32 -6.67 8.37
CA ASP A 190 -1.11 -6.05 7.83
C ASP A 190 -0.84 -4.66 8.44
N VAL A 191 -1.82 -3.78 8.39
CA VAL A 191 -1.69 -2.41 8.92
C VAL A 191 -1.34 -2.41 10.41
N VAL A 192 -2.01 -3.25 11.20
CA VAL A 192 -1.77 -3.36 12.65
C VAL A 192 -0.35 -3.85 12.95
N LEU A 193 0.07 -4.96 12.34
CA LEU A 193 1.41 -5.52 12.58
C LEU A 193 2.50 -4.61 12.05
N TRP A 194 2.27 -4.01 10.89
CA TRP A 194 3.21 -3.09 10.27
C TRP A 194 3.43 -1.82 11.13
N ARG A 195 2.35 -1.14 11.56
CA ARG A 195 2.47 0.06 12.43
C ARG A 195 3.17 -0.26 13.74
N TYR A 196 2.76 -1.35 14.38
CA TYR A 196 3.38 -1.80 15.62
C TYR A 196 4.88 -2.07 15.47
N GLY A 197 5.27 -2.66 14.33
CA GLY A 197 6.66 -2.88 13.97
C GLY A 197 7.43 -1.61 13.63
N ALA A 198 6.85 -0.75 12.80
CA ALA A 198 7.46 0.50 12.34
C ALA A 198 7.77 1.45 13.50
N ASP A 199 6.94 1.45 14.55
CA ASP A 199 7.18 2.17 15.79
C ASP A 199 8.14 1.44 16.75
N ARG A 200 8.84 0.41 16.25
CA ARG A 200 9.81 -0.41 16.99
C ARG A 200 9.27 -1.12 18.23
N LYS A 201 7.95 -1.27 18.35
CA LYS A 201 7.34 -1.96 19.48
C LYS A 201 7.62 -3.47 19.45
N LEU A 202 7.84 -4.04 18.25
CA LEU A 202 8.28 -5.43 18.09
C LEU A 202 9.63 -5.72 18.77
N GLU A 203 10.49 -4.73 18.95
CA GLU A 203 11.81 -4.91 19.57
C GLU A 203 11.73 -4.90 21.11
N MET A 204 10.59 -4.49 21.68
CA MET A 204 10.37 -4.29 23.12
C MET A 204 9.68 -5.47 23.83
N ILE A 205 9.23 -6.47 23.08
CA ILE A 205 8.62 -7.71 23.56
C ILE A 205 9.58 -8.85 23.25
#